data_b1af3b83a1653b7f9fe7c09e95ac3c35
#
_entry.id   b1af3b83a1653b7f9fe7c09e95ac3c35
#
_cell.length_a   1.000
_cell.length_b   1.000
_cell.length_c   1.000
_cell.angle_alpha   90.00
_cell.angle_beta   90.00
_cell.angle_gamma   90.00
#
_symmetry.space_group_name_H-M   'P 1'
#
loop_
_entity.id
_entity.type
_entity.pdbx_description
1 polymer ?
#
loop_
_entity_poly.entity_id
_entity_poly.type
_entity_poly.pdbx_seq_one_letter_code
_entity_poly.pdbx_strand_id
1 'polypeptide(L)'
;FCRQTDDERYVLTYAGREVARAIRAGTYTDSVDVDPIPVDDPCPFCGETDLVARGTDNYVAIGCEACDRPTLTLPFPPGGHHGHARENLLEAFDRHHRHRLALLADGVCPECSAPAEARVGYRDDEAGDDEAGAADPPDSADDVPRRPQVAFDCEHCGCQLRSPVTLAVLEHPAVVAFYHRHGVDVRERPLWNVGEEWGER
;
A
#
# COMPACT_ATOMS: atom_id res chain seq x y z
N PHE A 1 13.93 -1.89 27.86
CA PHE A 1 14.17 -0.85 26.83
C PHE A 1 15.46 -0.07 27.05
N CYS A 2 16.00 -0.03 28.28
CA CYS A 2 17.28 0.60 28.62
C CYS A 2 18.22 -0.41 29.26
N ARG A 3 19.52 -0.23 29.10
CA ARG A 3 20.55 -0.94 29.83
C ARG A 3 21.52 0.07 30.42
N GLN A 4 22.07 -0.25 31.58
CA GLN A 4 23.14 0.52 32.17
C GLN A 4 24.49 0.09 31.56
N THR A 5 25.35 1.08 31.29
CA THR A 5 26.72 0.86 30.84
C THR A 5 27.66 0.79 32.04
N ASP A 6 28.89 0.35 31.82
CA ASP A 6 29.92 0.28 32.86
C ASP A 6 30.27 1.65 33.48
N ASP A 7 29.99 2.75 32.74
CA ASP A 7 30.14 4.14 33.20
C ASP A 7 28.90 4.67 33.94
N GLU A 8 28.01 3.79 34.43
CA GLU A 8 26.75 4.10 35.13
C GLU A 8 25.74 4.93 34.30
N ARG A 9 25.93 5.06 33.00
CA ARG A 9 24.97 5.72 32.12
C ARG A 9 23.91 4.75 31.61
N TYR A 10 22.72 5.27 31.24
CA TYR A 10 21.67 4.50 30.61
C TYR A 10 21.67 4.73 29.11
N VAL A 11 21.61 3.65 28.34
CA VAL A 11 21.46 3.68 26.89
C VAL A 11 20.24 2.87 26.46
N LEU A 12 19.59 3.31 25.39
CA LEU A 12 18.49 2.56 24.83
C LEU A 12 18.99 1.27 24.21
N THR A 13 18.32 0.16 24.48
CA THR A 13 18.47 -1.10 23.74
C THR A 13 17.94 -0.93 22.31
N TYR A 14 18.10 -1.94 21.44
CA TYR A 14 17.46 -1.95 20.12
C TYR A 14 15.94 -1.72 20.27
N ALA A 15 15.26 -2.54 21.05
CA ALA A 15 13.83 -2.40 21.31
C ALA A 15 13.44 -1.00 21.87
N GLY A 16 14.28 -0.43 22.77
CA GLY A 16 14.07 0.92 23.27
C GLY A 16 14.15 1.99 22.20
N ARG A 17 15.06 1.84 21.24
CA ARG A 17 15.15 2.75 20.08
C ARG A 17 13.95 2.65 19.15
N GLU A 18 13.46 1.43 18.87
CA GLU A 18 12.28 1.23 18.03
C GLU A 18 11.04 1.86 18.64
N VAL A 19 10.79 1.65 19.94
CA VAL A 19 9.68 2.28 20.67
C VAL A 19 9.81 3.81 20.64
N ALA A 20 11.01 4.36 20.92
CA ALA A 20 11.24 5.80 20.89
C ALA A 20 11.01 6.41 19.50
N ARG A 21 11.38 5.69 18.41
CA ARG A 21 11.11 6.12 17.03
C ARG A 21 9.61 6.13 16.74
N ALA A 22 8.90 5.07 17.11
CA ALA A 22 7.46 4.96 16.89
C ALA A 22 6.68 6.06 17.63
N ILE A 23 7.06 6.37 18.90
CA ILE A 23 6.47 7.47 19.67
C ILE A 23 6.75 8.82 18.97
N ARG A 24 8.00 9.06 18.52
CA ARG A 24 8.36 10.31 17.85
C ARG A 24 7.69 10.47 16.50
N ALA A 25 7.39 9.37 15.81
CA ALA A 25 6.67 9.37 14.54
C ALA A 25 5.14 9.49 14.72
N GLY A 26 4.62 9.54 15.95
CA GLY A 26 3.20 9.60 16.22
C GLY A 26 2.44 8.29 16.03
N THR A 27 3.14 7.16 15.79
CA THR A 27 2.51 5.89 15.44
C THR A 27 1.43 5.42 16.38
N TYR A 28 1.56 5.76 17.68
CA TYR A 28 0.62 5.33 18.74
C TYR A 28 -0.27 6.46 19.28
N THR A 29 -0.05 7.68 18.82
CA THR A 29 -0.65 8.87 19.44
C THR A 29 -1.42 9.74 18.46
N ASP A 30 -1.08 9.67 17.17
CA ASP A 30 -1.60 10.59 16.20
C ASP A 30 -2.57 9.87 15.24
N SER A 31 -3.73 10.47 15.05
CA SER A 31 -4.65 10.17 13.94
C SER A 31 -4.65 11.38 13.01
N VAL A 32 -4.39 11.16 11.75
CA VAL A 32 -4.25 12.23 10.76
C VAL A 32 -5.30 12.08 9.68
N ASP A 33 -6.04 13.17 9.48
CA ASP A 33 -6.92 13.36 8.34
C ASP A 33 -6.24 14.28 7.31
N VAL A 34 -6.48 14.01 6.03
CA VAL A 34 -5.93 14.79 4.92
C VAL A 34 -7.07 15.29 4.06
N ASP A 35 -7.12 16.62 3.88
CA ASP A 35 -8.04 17.27 2.97
C ASP A 35 -7.89 16.69 1.54
N PRO A 36 -8.97 16.66 0.76
CA PRO A 36 -8.96 16.10 -0.59
C PRO A 36 -7.81 16.65 -1.46
N ILE A 37 -7.02 15.76 -2.04
CA ILE A 37 -5.93 16.07 -2.98
C ILE A 37 -6.36 15.58 -4.37
N PRO A 38 -6.51 16.46 -5.36
CA PRO A 38 -6.71 16.05 -6.74
C PRO A 38 -5.54 15.19 -7.23
N VAL A 39 -5.85 14.16 -8.02
CA VAL A 39 -4.88 13.26 -8.63
C VAL A 39 -4.98 13.44 -10.14
N ASP A 40 -3.88 13.85 -10.76
CA ASP A 40 -3.84 14.22 -12.19
C ASP A 40 -3.87 13.01 -13.15
N ASP A 41 -3.99 11.78 -12.61
CA ASP A 41 -4.05 10.56 -13.41
C ASP A 41 -5.50 10.24 -13.84
N PRO A 42 -5.70 9.56 -14.98
CA PRO A 42 -7.02 9.09 -15.37
C PRO A 42 -7.49 7.95 -14.46
N CYS A 43 -8.80 7.86 -14.26
CA CYS A 43 -9.40 6.76 -13.52
C CYS A 43 -9.24 5.43 -14.27
N PRO A 44 -8.74 4.36 -13.65
CA PRO A 44 -8.56 3.06 -14.31
C PRO A 44 -9.86 2.34 -14.66
N PHE A 45 -11.02 2.91 -14.28
CA PHE A 45 -12.33 2.31 -14.55
C PHE A 45 -13.13 3.05 -15.62
N CYS A 46 -13.09 4.37 -15.65
CA CYS A 46 -13.89 5.18 -16.56
C CYS A 46 -13.05 6.10 -17.47
N GLY A 47 -11.75 6.24 -17.22
CA GLY A 47 -10.84 7.09 -17.99
C GLY A 47 -10.94 8.59 -17.68
N GLU A 48 -11.88 9.02 -16.84
CA GLU A 48 -12.02 10.44 -16.45
C GLU A 48 -10.90 10.87 -15.48
N THR A 49 -10.54 12.15 -15.53
CA THR A 49 -9.45 12.72 -14.68
C THR A 49 -9.99 13.31 -13.37
N ASP A 50 -10.91 12.60 -12.73
CA ASP A 50 -11.59 13.02 -11.49
C ASP A 50 -11.19 12.14 -10.30
N LEU A 51 -9.95 11.67 -10.26
CA LEU A 51 -9.42 10.97 -9.11
C LEU A 51 -9.11 11.92 -7.97
N VAL A 52 -9.49 11.54 -6.76
CA VAL A 52 -9.23 12.31 -5.54
C VAL A 52 -8.71 11.39 -4.45
N ALA A 53 -7.61 11.79 -3.82
CA ALA A 53 -7.09 11.16 -2.62
C ALA A 53 -7.63 11.88 -1.37
N ARG A 54 -8.07 11.10 -0.37
CA ARG A 54 -8.50 11.59 0.94
C ARG A 54 -7.81 10.81 2.03
N GLY A 55 -7.47 11.48 3.12
CA GLY A 55 -6.91 10.83 4.30
C GLY A 55 -7.91 10.85 5.45
N THR A 56 -8.10 9.70 6.09
CA THR A 56 -8.91 9.58 7.32
C THR A 56 -8.29 8.52 8.22
N ASP A 57 -8.06 8.88 9.47
CA ASP A 57 -7.52 7.99 10.51
C ASP A 57 -6.26 7.22 10.05
N ASN A 58 -5.29 7.94 9.49
CA ASN A 58 -4.03 7.37 8.97
C ASN A 58 -4.20 6.42 7.77
N TYR A 59 -5.32 6.46 7.08
CA TYR A 59 -5.50 5.81 5.79
C TYR A 59 -5.55 6.84 4.67
N VAL A 60 -5.04 6.49 3.50
CA VAL A 60 -5.23 7.25 2.27
C VAL A 60 -6.10 6.42 1.34
N ALA A 61 -7.24 6.98 0.98
CA ALA A 61 -8.17 6.42 0.01
C ALA A 61 -8.10 7.23 -1.28
N ILE A 62 -7.94 6.56 -2.43
CA ILE A 62 -8.02 7.15 -3.76
C ILE A 62 -9.25 6.59 -4.46
N GLY A 63 -10.11 7.47 -4.95
CA GLY A 63 -11.35 7.11 -5.63
C GLY A 63 -11.69 8.12 -6.72
N CYS A 64 -12.56 7.73 -7.62
CA CYS A 64 -13.03 8.57 -8.73
C CYS A 64 -14.37 9.21 -8.38
N GLU A 65 -14.46 10.53 -8.49
CA GLU A 65 -15.72 11.26 -8.28
C GLU A 65 -16.70 11.13 -9.46
N ALA A 66 -16.19 10.85 -10.67
CA ALA A 66 -17.05 10.71 -11.85
C ALA A 66 -17.80 9.37 -11.88
N CYS A 67 -17.19 8.25 -11.46
CA CYS A 67 -17.82 6.93 -11.48
C CYS A 67 -18.07 6.32 -10.11
N ASP A 68 -17.73 7.05 -9.03
CA ASP A 68 -17.90 6.66 -7.62
C ASP A 68 -17.25 5.30 -7.26
N ARG A 69 -16.15 4.96 -7.94
CA ARG A 69 -15.41 3.73 -7.68
C ARG A 69 -14.15 3.99 -6.87
N PRO A 70 -13.94 3.26 -5.77
CA PRO A 70 -12.68 3.27 -5.05
C PRO A 70 -11.59 2.58 -5.89
N THR A 71 -10.41 3.18 -5.95
CA THR A 71 -9.24 2.62 -6.63
C THR A 71 -8.37 1.85 -5.65
N LEU A 72 -8.05 2.49 -4.52
CA LEU A 72 -7.33 1.83 -3.44
C LEU A 72 -7.55 2.56 -2.10
N THR A 73 -7.40 1.81 -1.00
CA THR A 73 -7.35 2.37 0.35
C THR A 73 -6.26 1.63 1.12
N LEU A 74 -5.26 2.36 1.61
CA LEU A 74 -4.12 1.78 2.31
C LEU A 74 -3.72 2.65 3.51
N PRO A 75 -3.19 2.06 4.60
CA PRO A 75 -2.71 2.81 5.74
C PRO A 75 -1.46 3.62 5.38
N PHE A 76 -1.35 4.84 5.87
CA PHE A 76 -0.15 5.63 5.76
C PHE A 76 0.24 6.17 7.12
N PRO A 77 1.43 5.82 7.64
CA PRO A 77 1.81 6.21 8.99
C PRO A 77 1.81 7.73 9.23
N PRO A 78 1.49 8.21 10.46
CA PRO A 78 1.45 9.64 10.76
C PRO A 78 2.72 10.40 10.38
N GLY A 79 3.88 9.78 10.55
CA GLY A 79 5.16 10.36 10.11
C GLY A 79 5.23 10.65 8.61
N GLY A 80 4.53 9.88 7.79
CA GLY A 80 4.38 10.14 6.35
C GLY A 80 3.51 11.38 6.09
N HIS A 81 2.41 11.52 6.81
CA HIS A 81 1.52 12.68 6.70
C HIS A 81 2.20 13.98 7.17
N HIS A 82 2.89 13.95 8.32
CA HIS A 82 3.54 15.12 8.90
C HIS A 82 4.87 15.49 8.24
N GLY A 83 5.56 14.50 7.67
CA GLY A 83 6.92 14.67 7.15
C GLY A 83 7.00 15.17 5.71
N HIS A 84 5.91 15.14 4.96
CA HIS A 84 5.87 15.54 3.56
C HIS A 84 4.97 16.76 3.34
N ALA A 85 5.40 17.65 2.45
CA ALA A 85 4.53 18.70 1.95
C ALA A 85 3.37 18.07 1.14
N ARG A 86 2.22 18.76 1.11
CA ARG A 86 1.00 18.27 0.48
C ARG A 86 1.21 17.79 -0.97
N GLU A 87 1.99 18.53 -1.74
CA GLU A 87 2.33 18.24 -3.13
C GLU A 87 3.15 16.96 -3.32
N ASN A 88 3.88 16.51 -2.29
CA ASN A 88 4.75 15.33 -2.33
C ASN A 88 4.17 14.13 -1.56
N LEU A 89 2.99 14.31 -0.94
CA LEU A 89 2.42 13.29 -0.06
C LEU A 89 2.06 12.01 -0.81
N LEU A 90 1.43 12.15 -1.99
CA LEU A 90 1.03 11.00 -2.78
C LEU A 90 2.21 10.26 -3.39
N GLU A 91 3.28 10.97 -3.78
CA GLU A 91 4.53 10.33 -4.22
C GLU A 91 5.17 9.51 -3.08
N ALA A 92 5.20 10.05 -1.87
CA ALA A 92 5.73 9.35 -0.71
C ALA A 92 4.87 8.13 -0.35
N PHE A 93 3.54 8.25 -0.44
CA PHE A 93 2.58 7.16 -0.25
C PHE A 93 2.80 6.04 -1.28
N ASP A 94 2.91 6.36 -2.57
CA ASP A 94 3.19 5.40 -3.64
C ASP A 94 4.48 4.63 -3.38
N ARG A 95 5.57 5.34 -3.14
CA ARG A 95 6.89 4.73 -2.85
C ARG A 95 6.88 3.83 -1.62
N HIS A 96 6.20 4.27 -0.56
CA HIS A 96 6.08 3.47 0.67
C HIS A 96 5.44 2.12 0.36
N HIS A 97 4.31 2.10 -0.36
CA HIS A 97 3.60 0.87 -0.65
C HIS A 97 4.27 -0.01 -1.70
N ARG A 98 4.93 0.57 -2.71
CA ARG A 98 5.75 -0.19 -3.65
C ARG A 98 6.82 -1.00 -2.95
N HIS A 99 7.56 -0.38 -2.03
CA HIS A 99 8.61 -1.08 -1.30
C HIS A 99 8.05 -2.12 -0.33
N ARG A 100 6.91 -1.88 0.28
CA ARG A 100 6.23 -2.89 1.10
C ARG A 100 5.81 -4.11 0.27
N LEU A 101 5.22 -3.89 -0.89
CA LEU A 101 4.85 -4.96 -1.82
C LEU A 101 6.07 -5.73 -2.33
N ALA A 102 7.15 -5.03 -2.70
CA ALA A 102 8.38 -5.66 -3.15
C ALA A 102 9.00 -6.56 -2.07
N LEU A 103 9.07 -6.10 -0.81
CA LEU A 103 9.54 -6.92 0.30
C LEU A 103 8.67 -8.17 0.50
N LEU A 104 7.34 -8.02 0.47
CA LEU A 104 6.42 -9.15 0.59
C LEU A 104 6.56 -10.13 -0.57
N ALA A 105 6.73 -9.64 -1.81
CA ALA A 105 6.98 -10.47 -2.98
C ALA A 105 8.31 -11.24 -2.90
N ASP A 106 9.31 -10.67 -2.23
CA ASP A 106 10.59 -11.31 -1.91
C ASP A 106 10.51 -12.24 -0.68
N GLY A 107 9.32 -12.44 -0.10
CA GLY A 107 9.09 -13.31 1.05
C GLY A 107 9.53 -12.72 2.39
N VAL A 108 9.69 -11.40 2.49
CA VAL A 108 10.14 -10.70 3.69
C VAL A 108 9.03 -9.77 4.20
N CYS A 109 8.64 -9.94 5.47
CA CYS A 109 7.65 -9.06 6.10
C CYS A 109 8.21 -7.65 6.31
N PRO A 110 7.55 -6.59 5.80
CA PRO A 110 8.02 -5.22 5.96
C PRO A 110 7.95 -4.70 7.41
N GLU A 111 7.15 -5.35 8.27
CA GLU A 111 6.97 -4.93 9.66
C GLU A 111 8.01 -5.54 10.60
N CYS A 112 8.29 -6.85 10.47
CA CYS A 112 9.12 -7.57 11.43
C CYS A 112 10.31 -8.31 10.80
N SER A 113 10.44 -8.28 9.48
CA SER A 113 11.48 -8.96 8.69
C SER A 113 11.47 -10.49 8.79
N ALA A 114 10.43 -11.09 9.39
CA ALA A 114 10.23 -12.53 9.36
C ALA A 114 9.76 -12.98 7.96
N PRO A 115 9.76 -14.30 7.67
CA PRO A 115 9.20 -14.81 6.44
C PRO A 115 7.74 -14.39 6.25
N ALA A 116 7.39 -14.01 5.03
CA ALA A 116 6.02 -13.77 4.60
C ALA A 116 5.66 -14.76 3.50
N GLU A 117 4.49 -15.39 3.62
CA GLU A 117 3.96 -16.30 2.62
C GLU A 117 3.08 -15.58 1.63
N ALA A 118 3.16 -15.96 0.36
CA ALA A 118 2.32 -15.44 -0.71
C ALA A 118 1.41 -16.55 -1.23
N ARG A 119 0.10 -16.28 -1.32
CA ARG A 119 -0.89 -17.18 -1.90
C ARG A 119 -1.64 -16.47 -3.01
N VAL A 120 -1.68 -17.06 -4.18
CA VAL A 120 -2.44 -16.53 -5.33
C VAL A 120 -3.81 -17.20 -5.35
N GLY A 121 -4.85 -16.40 -5.45
CA GLY A 121 -6.24 -16.84 -5.53
C GLY A 121 -7.09 -15.85 -6.31
N TYR A 122 -8.40 -16.06 -6.28
CA TYR A 122 -9.37 -15.11 -6.80
C TYR A 122 -10.15 -14.50 -5.64
N ARG A 123 -10.65 -13.28 -5.81
CA ARG A 123 -11.25 -12.47 -4.73
C ARG A 123 -12.38 -13.18 -3.94
N ASP A 124 -13.07 -14.14 -4.55
CA ASP A 124 -14.23 -14.81 -3.94
C ASP A 124 -13.89 -16.09 -3.18
N ASP A 125 -12.62 -16.54 -3.20
CA ASP A 125 -12.24 -17.84 -2.62
C ASP A 125 -12.02 -17.78 -1.10
N GLU A 126 -12.01 -16.59 -0.50
CA GLU A 126 -11.85 -16.39 0.94
C GLU A 126 -12.73 -15.24 1.44
N ALA A 127 -14.05 -15.44 1.50
CA ALA A 127 -14.91 -14.64 2.36
C ALA A 127 -14.71 -15.09 3.81
N GLY A 128 -13.55 -14.79 4.36
CA GLY A 128 -13.21 -14.88 5.77
C GLY A 128 -13.20 -13.49 6.35
N ASP A 129 -14.06 -13.30 7.34
CA ASP A 129 -14.27 -12.10 8.14
C ASP A 129 -12.95 -11.47 8.61
N ASP A 130 -12.50 -10.41 7.95
CA ASP A 130 -11.65 -9.41 8.60
C ASP A 130 -11.78 -8.08 7.86
N GLU A 131 -12.41 -7.13 8.54
CA GLU A 131 -12.62 -5.76 8.14
C GLU A 131 -11.29 -5.01 7.97
N ALA A 132 -10.77 -5.01 6.75
CA ALA A 132 -9.78 -4.02 6.35
C ALA A 132 -10.18 -3.44 4.98
N GLY A 133 -11.13 -2.50 5.03
CA GLY A 133 -11.24 -1.34 4.16
C GLY A 133 -11.23 -1.49 2.64
N ALA A 134 -11.65 -2.63 2.07
CA ALA A 134 -11.98 -2.68 0.65
C ALA A 134 -13.51 -2.63 0.54
N ALA A 135 -14.06 -1.51 0.03
CA ALA A 135 -15.48 -1.39 -0.25
C ALA A 135 -15.92 -2.52 -1.18
N ASP A 136 -16.98 -3.24 -0.77
CA ASP A 136 -17.62 -4.25 -1.61
C ASP A 136 -18.12 -3.61 -2.90
N PRO A 137 -17.87 -4.21 -4.07
CA PRO A 137 -18.52 -3.80 -5.30
C PRO A 137 -20.02 -4.13 -5.24
N PRO A 138 -20.87 -3.34 -5.93
CA PRO A 138 -22.32 -3.58 -5.95
C PRO A 138 -22.64 -4.96 -6.53
N ASP A 139 -23.69 -5.57 -5.99
CA ASP A 139 -24.22 -6.94 -6.17
C ASP A 139 -24.74 -7.27 -7.60
N SER A 140 -24.12 -6.72 -8.66
CA SER A 140 -24.58 -6.91 -10.04
C SER A 140 -23.43 -7.08 -11.02
N ALA A 141 -22.67 -8.18 -10.90
CA ALA A 141 -21.62 -8.48 -11.87
C ALA A 141 -21.37 -9.98 -12.05
N ASP A 142 -22.35 -10.68 -12.62
CA ASP A 142 -22.16 -12.07 -13.12
C ASP A 142 -21.24 -12.16 -14.35
N ASP A 143 -20.62 -11.06 -14.82
CA ASP A 143 -19.81 -11.04 -16.04
C ASP A 143 -18.51 -10.22 -15.95
N VAL A 144 -18.02 -9.92 -14.75
CA VAL A 144 -16.69 -9.28 -14.61
C VAL A 144 -15.65 -10.38 -14.46
N PRO A 145 -14.61 -10.43 -15.35
CA PRO A 145 -13.53 -11.40 -15.22
C PRO A 145 -12.89 -11.33 -13.84
N ARG A 146 -12.91 -12.44 -13.11
CA ARG A 146 -12.28 -12.54 -11.78
C ARG A 146 -10.79 -12.23 -11.92
N ARG A 147 -10.35 -11.13 -11.30
CA ARG A 147 -8.94 -10.74 -11.34
C ARG A 147 -8.15 -11.51 -10.28
N PRO A 148 -7.00 -12.10 -10.64
CA PRO A 148 -6.17 -12.80 -9.68
C PRO A 148 -5.61 -11.82 -8.65
N GLN A 149 -5.68 -12.24 -7.39
CA GLN A 149 -5.17 -11.52 -6.23
C GLN A 149 -4.03 -12.34 -5.60
N VAL A 150 -3.13 -11.67 -4.93
CA VAL A 150 -2.17 -12.30 -4.04
C VAL A 150 -2.47 -11.85 -2.61
N ALA A 151 -2.56 -12.81 -1.70
CA ALA A 151 -2.60 -12.59 -0.27
C ALA A 151 -1.20 -12.86 0.29
N PHE A 152 -0.68 -11.89 1.04
CA PHE A 152 0.57 -12.00 1.79
C PHE A 152 0.24 -12.09 3.27
N ASP A 153 0.82 -13.08 3.95
CA ASP A 153 0.60 -13.33 5.37
C ASP A 153 1.94 -13.52 6.08
N CYS A 154 2.12 -12.86 7.22
CA CYS A 154 3.24 -13.10 8.11
C CYS A 154 2.73 -13.67 9.42
N GLU A 155 2.94 -14.98 9.65
CA GLU A 155 2.50 -15.65 10.88
C GLU A 155 3.20 -15.13 12.15
N HIS A 156 4.37 -14.49 12.01
CA HIS A 156 5.12 -14.00 13.14
C HIS A 156 4.53 -12.75 13.80
N CYS A 157 4.05 -11.79 13.01
CA CYS A 157 3.50 -10.53 13.54
C CYS A 157 2.04 -10.25 13.14
N GLY A 158 1.43 -11.14 12.35
CA GLY A 158 0.06 -10.96 11.86
C GLY A 158 -0.08 -9.91 10.75
N CYS A 159 1.04 -9.45 10.15
CA CYS A 159 0.96 -8.55 9.00
C CYS A 159 0.30 -9.27 7.82
N GLN A 160 -0.75 -8.65 7.28
CA GLN A 160 -1.47 -9.15 6.11
C GLN A 160 -1.59 -8.05 5.08
N LEU A 161 -1.51 -8.42 3.80
CA LEU A 161 -1.76 -7.51 2.69
C LEU A 161 -2.37 -8.30 1.53
N ARG A 162 -3.42 -7.76 0.93
CA ARG A 162 -3.98 -8.27 -0.32
C ARG A 162 -3.72 -7.28 -1.44
N SER A 163 -3.36 -7.79 -2.61
CA SER A 163 -3.01 -6.94 -3.76
C SER A 163 -3.36 -7.65 -5.07
N PRO A 164 -3.74 -6.93 -6.12
CA PRO A 164 -3.69 -7.48 -7.47
C PRO A 164 -2.30 -8.07 -7.75
N VAL A 165 -2.26 -9.25 -8.40
CA VAL A 165 -0.99 -9.90 -8.76
C VAL A 165 -0.09 -8.97 -9.57
N THR A 166 -0.68 -8.12 -10.43
CA THR A 166 0.03 -7.14 -11.24
C THR A 166 0.89 -6.19 -10.41
N LEU A 167 0.35 -5.70 -9.29
CA LEU A 167 1.09 -4.79 -8.40
C LEU A 167 2.18 -5.53 -7.60
N ALA A 168 1.93 -6.78 -7.24
CA ALA A 168 2.89 -7.58 -6.50
C ALA A 168 4.17 -7.90 -7.30
N VAL A 169 4.07 -7.98 -8.62
CA VAL A 169 5.22 -8.28 -9.51
C VAL A 169 5.82 -7.03 -10.16
N LEU A 170 5.34 -5.84 -9.82
CA LEU A 170 5.68 -4.59 -10.52
C LEU A 170 7.19 -4.28 -10.48
N GLU A 171 7.85 -4.58 -9.36
CA GLU A 171 9.29 -4.38 -9.17
C GLU A 171 10.14 -5.59 -9.62
N HIS A 172 9.49 -6.67 -10.10
CA HIS A 172 10.21 -7.85 -10.56
C HIS A 172 11.07 -7.49 -11.80
N PRO A 173 12.36 -7.86 -11.84
CA PRO A 173 13.28 -7.44 -12.91
C PRO A 173 12.80 -7.78 -14.33
N ALA A 174 12.13 -8.90 -14.53
CA ALA A 174 11.59 -9.29 -15.82
C ALA A 174 10.44 -8.39 -16.28
N VAL A 175 9.58 -7.93 -15.33
CA VAL A 175 8.48 -7.01 -15.61
C VAL A 175 9.03 -5.63 -15.94
N VAL A 176 9.94 -5.11 -15.12
CA VAL A 176 10.63 -3.83 -15.38
C VAL A 176 11.32 -3.84 -16.74
N ALA A 177 12.07 -4.91 -17.05
CA ALA A 177 12.77 -5.02 -18.32
C ALA A 177 11.82 -5.18 -19.53
N PHE A 178 10.67 -5.83 -19.35
CA PHE A 178 9.64 -5.94 -20.39
C PHE A 178 9.07 -4.56 -20.71
N TYR A 179 8.59 -3.81 -19.73
CA TYR A 179 8.02 -2.48 -19.94
C TYR A 179 9.05 -1.48 -20.49
N HIS A 180 10.27 -1.51 -19.98
CA HIS A 180 11.35 -0.64 -20.47
C HIS A 180 11.63 -0.86 -21.97
N ARG A 181 11.61 -2.11 -22.46
CA ARG A 181 11.76 -2.41 -23.89
C ARG A 181 10.61 -1.87 -24.74
N HIS A 182 9.46 -1.64 -24.15
CA HIS A 182 8.29 -1.05 -24.81
C HIS A 182 8.16 0.47 -24.55
N GLY A 183 9.22 1.10 -24.03
CA GLY A 183 9.26 2.56 -23.83
C GLY A 183 8.45 3.04 -22.63
N VAL A 184 8.10 2.14 -21.70
CA VAL A 184 7.35 2.48 -20.47
C VAL A 184 8.25 2.29 -19.27
N ASP A 185 8.41 3.32 -18.46
CA ASP A 185 8.99 3.19 -17.11
C ASP A 185 7.86 3.01 -16.08
N VAL A 186 7.72 1.78 -15.60
CA VAL A 186 6.70 1.43 -14.61
C VAL A 186 6.92 2.11 -13.25
N ARG A 187 8.11 2.63 -12.98
CA ARG A 187 8.45 3.34 -11.74
C ARG A 187 7.94 4.77 -11.71
N GLU A 188 7.67 5.35 -12.89
CA GLU A 188 7.09 6.69 -13.04
C GLU A 188 5.55 6.66 -12.95
N ARG A 189 4.94 5.46 -12.99
CA ARG A 189 3.49 5.31 -12.87
C ARG A 189 3.08 4.98 -11.44
N PRO A 190 2.16 5.73 -10.83
CA PRO A 190 1.72 5.44 -9.47
C PRO A 190 0.91 4.15 -9.38
N LEU A 191 0.87 3.52 -8.19
CA LEU A 191 0.19 2.25 -7.93
C LEU A 191 -1.29 2.25 -8.33
N TRP A 192 -1.97 3.38 -8.23
CA TRP A 192 -3.39 3.52 -8.57
C TRP A 192 -3.66 3.60 -10.08
N ASN A 193 -2.62 3.76 -10.89
CA ASN A 193 -2.72 3.88 -12.36
C ASN A 193 -1.84 2.88 -13.09
N VAL A 194 -1.52 1.75 -12.47
CA VAL A 194 -0.80 0.64 -13.10
C VAL A 194 -1.78 -0.43 -13.51
N GLY A 195 -1.78 -0.82 -14.77
CA GLY A 195 -2.55 -1.95 -15.29
C GLY A 195 -3.80 -1.59 -16.09
N GLU A 196 -4.02 -0.30 -16.39
CA GLU A 196 -5.07 0.12 -17.32
C GLU A 196 -4.91 -0.56 -18.69
N GLU A 197 -3.68 -0.63 -19.20
CA GLU A 197 -3.34 -1.32 -20.44
C GLU A 197 -3.49 -2.85 -20.37
N TRP A 198 -3.79 -3.42 -19.19
CA TRP A 198 -3.97 -4.87 -19.00
C TRP A 198 -5.44 -5.27 -18.94
N GLY A 199 -6.35 -4.28 -18.89
CA GLY A 199 -7.80 -4.47 -18.86
C GLY A 199 -8.49 -4.53 -20.22
N GLU A 200 -7.80 -4.14 -21.28
CA GLU A 200 -8.37 -4.01 -22.64
C GLU A 200 -7.93 -5.11 -23.60
N ARG A 201 -7.98 -6.40 -23.23
CA ARG A 201 -7.87 -7.47 -24.27
C ARG A 201 -8.64 -8.71 -23.88
#